data_da7a5b562e1020912db1f1f273c3f982
#
_entry.id   da7a5b562e1020912db1f1f273c3f982
#
_cell.length_a   1.000
_cell.length_b   1.000
_cell.length_c   1.000
_cell.angle_alpha   90.00
_cell.angle_beta   90.00
_cell.angle_gamma   90.00
#
_symmetry.space_group_name_H-M   'P 1'
#
loop_
_entity.id
_entity.type
_entity.pdbx_description
1 polymer ?
#
loop_
_entity_poly.entity_id
_entity_poly.type
_entity_poly.pdbx_seq_one_letter_code
_entity_poly.pdbx_strand_id
1 'polypeptide(L)' 'MLSHHEIAALLSVGDQEPAVRALDSDVLALRHRRLLKVDRKDNGTMIVRLTDRGRELVGRLRSTVAGENTSD' A
#
# COMPACT_ATOMS: atom_id res chain seq x y z
N MET A 1 -9.70 1.40 -11.29
CA MET A 1 -8.98 2.56 -10.73
C MET A 1 -9.06 2.53 -9.21
N LEU A 2 -7.98 2.88 -8.55
CA LEU A 2 -7.98 2.90 -7.09
C LEU A 2 -8.76 4.08 -6.54
N SER A 3 -9.52 3.85 -5.47
CA SER A 3 -10.20 4.92 -4.76
C SER A 3 -9.18 5.70 -3.90
N HIS A 4 -9.61 6.86 -3.40
CA HIS A 4 -8.77 7.65 -2.50
C HIS A 4 -8.42 6.87 -1.23
N HIS A 5 -9.35 6.10 -0.70
CA HIS A 5 -9.10 5.27 0.48
C HIS A 5 -8.09 4.18 0.19
N GLU A 6 -8.18 3.57 -0.97
CA GLU A 6 -7.22 2.54 -1.38
C GLU A 6 -5.82 3.12 -1.57
N ILE A 7 -5.73 4.29 -2.20
CA ILE A 7 -4.45 4.97 -2.38
C ILE A 7 -3.84 5.32 -1.02
N ALA A 8 -4.64 5.87 -0.11
CA ALA A 8 -4.18 6.21 1.23
C ALA A 8 -3.69 4.99 1.98
N ALA A 9 -4.42 3.88 1.90
CA ALA A 9 -4.01 2.63 2.53
C ALA A 9 -2.70 2.11 1.95
N LEU A 10 -2.56 2.17 0.63
CA LEU A 10 -1.35 1.72 -0.05
C LEU A 10 -0.12 2.54 0.38
N LEU A 11 -0.25 3.86 0.43
CA LEU A 11 0.82 4.74 0.88
C LEU A 11 1.17 4.52 2.34
N SER A 12 0.16 4.30 3.18
CA SER A 12 0.36 4.01 4.59
C SER A 12 1.17 2.73 4.79
N VAL A 13 0.86 1.68 4.04
CA VAL A 13 1.64 0.43 4.09
C VAL A 13 3.07 0.68 3.63
N GLY A 14 3.23 1.48 2.58
CA GLY A 14 4.56 1.81 2.07
C GLY A 14 5.43 2.55 3.09
N ASP A 15 4.80 3.40 3.92
CA ASP A 15 5.53 4.16 4.94
C ASP A 15 5.92 3.31 6.15
N GLN A 16 5.15 2.28 6.45
CA GLN A 16 5.32 1.50 7.68
C GLN A 16 5.65 0.03 7.40
N GLU A 17 6.19 -0.26 6.26
CA GLU A 17 6.43 -1.65 5.86
C GLU A 17 7.51 -2.30 6.71
N PRO A 18 7.26 -3.51 7.25
CA PRO A 18 6.01 -4.25 7.19
C PRO A 18 4.96 -3.65 8.14
N ALA A 19 3.72 -3.57 7.68
CA ALA A 19 2.66 -2.97 8.45
C ALA A 19 1.78 -4.02 9.11
N VAL A 20 1.39 -3.78 10.35
CA VAL A 20 0.41 -4.62 11.04
C VAL A 20 -0.96 -4.00 10.82
N ARG A 21 -1.82 -4.70 10.11
CA ARG A 21 -3.14 -4.17 9.77
C ARG A 21 -4.19 -5.25 9.81
N ALA A 22 -5.42 -4.82 10.09
CA ALA A 22 -6.58 -5.70 9.94
C ALA A 22 -6.89 -5.86 8.44
N LEU A 23 -7.52 -6.97 8.09
CA LEU A 23 -7.95 -7.20 6.71
C LEU A 23 -9.28 -6.48 6.48
N ASP A 24 -9.21 -5.18 6.30
CA ASP A 24 -10.38 -4.39 5.94
C ASP A 24 -10.60 -4.42 4.42
N SER A 25 -11.66 -3.76 3.96
CA SER A 25 -12.01 -3.78 2.54
C SER A 25 -10.93 -3.17 1.66
N ASP A 26 -10.23 -2.14 2.14
CA ASP A 26 -9.17 -1.50 1.37
C ASP A 26 -7.98 -2.43 1.18
N VAL A 27 -7.56 -3.09 2.26
CA VAL A 27 -6.45 -4.04 2.20
C VAL A 27 -6.80 -5.21 1.30
N LEU A 28 -8.01 -5.74 1.41
CA LEU A 28 -8.45 -6.85 0.56
C LEU A 28 -8.50 -6.45 -0.92
N ALA A 29 -8.96 -5.25 -1.21
CA ALA A 29 -9.01 -4.75 -2.59
C ALA A 29 -7.59 -4.62 -3.16
N LEU A 30 -6.66 -4.08 -2.40
CA LEU A 30 -5.27 -3.93 -2.83
C LEU A 30 -4.59 -5.29 -3.01
N ARG A 31 -4.89 -6.24 -2.13
CA ARG A 31 -4.39 -7.61 -2.26
C ARG A 31 -4.94 -8.25 -3.54
N HIS A 32 -6.21 -8.05 -3.82
CA HIS A 32 -6.83 -8.57 -5.03
C HIS A 32 -6.15 -8.01 -6.29
N ARG A 33 -5.72 -6.77 -6.25
CA ARG A 33 -5.00 -6.13 -7.34
C ARG A 33 -3.51 -6.49 -7.38
N ARG A 34 -3.07 -7.33 -6.45
CA ARG A 34 -1.68 -7.78 -6.33
C ARG A 34 -0.71 -6.64 -6.01
N LEU A 35 -1.20 -5.62 -5.33
CA LEU A 35 -0.37 -4.51 -4.87
C LEU A 35 0.14 -4.75 -3.46
N LEU A 36 -0.57 -5.56 -2.68
CA LEU A 36 -0.18 -5.94 -1.33
C LEU A 36 -0.16 -7.46 -1.20
N LYS A 37 0.69 -7.94 -0.31
CA LYS A 37 0.69 -9.33 0.12
C LYS A 37 0.53 -9.36 1.64
N VAL A 38 -0.16 -10.39 2.12
CA VAL A 38 -0.48 -10.53 3.53
C VAL A 38 0.14 -11.81 4.06
N ASP A 39 0.89 -11.70 5.14
CA ASP A 39 1.45 -12.85 5.84
C ASP A 39 0.80 -12.96 7.22
N ARG A 40 0.51 -14.19 7.63
CA ARG A 40 -0.01 -14.44 8.97
C ARG A 40 1.12 -14.97 9.82
N LYS A 41 1.30 -14.36 10.99
CA LYS A 41 2.25 -14.84 11.98
C LYS A 41 1.62 -15.90 12.87
N ASP A 42 2.46 -16.64 13.60
CA ASP A 42 2.02 -17.73 14.47
C ASP A 42 1.02 -17.28 15.53
N ASN A 43 1.15 -16.03 15.98
CA ASN A 43 0.24 -15.46 16.98
C ASN A 43 -1.07 -14.92 16.37
N GLY A 44 -1.28 -15.14 15.07
CA GLY A 44 -2.48 -14.66 14.39
C GLY A 44 -2.39 -13.23 13.87
N THR A 45 -1.28 -12.54 14.12
CA THR A 45 -1.08 -11.19 13.62
C THR A 45 -0.93 -11.19 12.10
N MET A 46 -1.62 -10.27 11.45
CA MET A 46 -1.51 -10.09 10.01
C MET A 46 -0.47 -9.03 9.69
N ILE A 47 0.48 -9.38 8.84
CA ILE A 47 1.52 -8.47 8.39
C ILE A 47 1.31 -8.20 6.91
N VAL A 48 1.28 -6.95 6.55
CA VAL A 48 1.03 -6.51 5.17
C VAL A 48 2.30 -5.90 4.61
N ARG A 49 2.65 -6.33 3.40
CA ARG A 49 3.82 -5.82 2.69
C ARG A 49 3.42 -5.41 1.28
N LEU A 50 4.20 -4.53 0.68
CA LEU A 50 4.04 -4.22 -0.73
C LEU A 50 4.59 -5.35 -1.59
N THR A 51 3.90 -5.64 -2.70
CA THR A 51 4.49 -6.44 -3.76
C THR A 51 5.43 -5.55 -4.57
N ASP A 52 6.19 -6.12 -5.49
CA ASP A 52 7.03 -5.33 -6.39
C ASP A 52 6.17 -4.35 -7.17
N ARG A 53 5.00 -4.78 -7.62
CA ARG A 53 4.05 -3.94 -8.31
C ARG A 53 3.56 -2.81 -7.43
N GLY A 54 3.27 -3.11 -6.15
CA GLY A 54 2.85 -2.10 -5.19
C GLY A 54 3.95 -1.08 -4.93
N ARG A 55 5.20 -1.50 -4.81
CA ARG A 55 6.33 -0.59 -4.62
C ARG A 55 6.49 0.35 -5.81
N GLU A 56 6.35 -0.19 -7.00
CA GLU A 56 6.44 0.61 -8.21
C GLU A 56 5.36 1.68 -8.25
N LEU A 57 4.14 1.29 -7.92
CA LEU A 57 3.02 2.23 -7.89
C LEU A 57 3.21 3.30 -6.83
N VAL A 58 3.63 2.93 -5.62
CA VAL A 58 3.91 3.88 -4.54
C VAL A 58 4.99 4.87 -4.99
N GLY A 59 6.03 4.38 -5.63
CA GLY A 59 7.10 5.24 -6.15
C GLY A 59 6.57 6.26 -7.15
N ARG A 60 5.70 5.84 -8.05
CA ARG A 60 5.08 6.74 -9.03
C ARG A 60 4.20 7.79 -8.38
N LEU A 61 3.39 7.37 -7.39
CA LEU A 61 2.51 8.30 -6.68
C LEU A 61 3.31 9.36 -5.94
N ARG A 62 4.39 8.95 -5.29
CA ARG A 62 5.25 9.88 -4.56
C ARG A 62 6.01 10.81 -5.51
N SER A 63 6.49 10.29 -6.62
CA SER A 63 7.14 11.12 -7.64
C SER A 63 6.20 12.15 -8.21
N THR A 64 4.95 11.79 -8.47
CA THR A 64 3.95 12.71 -8.99
C THR A 64 3.73 13.87 -8.03
N VAL A 65 3.57 13.56 -6.74
CA VAL A 65 3.38 14.60 -5.72
C VAL A 65 4.62 15.49 -5.62
N ALA A 66 5.81 14.89 -5.60
CA ALA A 66 7.05 15.66 -5.56
C ALA A 66 7.22 16.51 -6.81
N GLY A 67 6.83 15.98 -7.97
CA GLY A 67 6.88 16.72 -9.22
C GLY A 67 5.97 17.93 -9.21
N GLU A 68 4.79 17.80 -8.66
CA GLU A 68 3.86 18.91 -8.53
C GLU A 68 4.44 20.02 -7.64
N ASN A 69 5.07 19.61 -6.54
CA ASN A 69 5.66 20.58 -5.62
C ASN A 69 6.85 21.30 -6.24
N THR A 70 7.59 20.66 -7.11
CA THR A 70 8.78 21.26 -7.72
C THR A 70 8.48 22.07 -8.96
N SER A 71 7.31 21.88 -9.55
CA SER A 71 6.96 22.60 -10.77
C SER A 71 6.56 24.05 -10.52
N ASP A 72 6.41 24.40 -9.29
CA ASP A 72 6.16 25.80 -8.91
C ASP A 72 7.46 26.62 -8.88
#